data_3d0c9352f2777d74c2d34f426279c1a5
#
_entry.id   3d0c9352f2777d74c2d34f426279c1a5
#
_cell.length_a   1.000
_cell.length_b   1.000
_cell.length_c   1.000
_cell.angle_alpha   90.00
_cell.angle_beta   90.00
_cell.angle_gamma   90.00
#
_symmetry.space_group_name_H-M   'P 1'
#
loop_
_entity.id
_entity.type
_entity.pdbx_description
1 polymer ?
#
loop_
_entity_poly.entity_id
_entity_poly.type
_entity_poly.pdbx_seq_one_letter_code
_entity_poly.pdbx_strand_id
1 'polypeptide(L)'
;MQYKLLLSWNILPGREQEYFEFVVREFIPGIQALGLEPSDAWLTIYGEQPQILTGVGVNSMNFLNTVLSSQEWDSMISKLLDYVDNLEVKTVKAKPGFQM
;
A
#
# COMPACT_ATOMS: atom_id res chain seq x y z
N MET A 1 -7.48 -10.64 10.33
CA MET A 1 -6.14 -10.08 10.17
C MET A 1 -5.67 -9.52 11.51
N GLN A 2 -4.39 -9.66 11.80
CA GLN A 2 -3.83 -9.20 13.06
C GLN A 2 -2.96 -7.97 12.93
N TYR A 3 -2.43 -7.74 11.75
CA TYR A 3 -1.57 -6.60 11.48
C TYR A 3 -2.02 -5.94 10.21
N LYS A 4 -1.76 -4.66 10.11
CA LYS A 4 -2.13 -3.90 8.93
C LYS A 4 -0.93 -3.08 8.49
N LEU A 5 -0.62 -3.13 7.22
CA LEU A 5 0.39 -2.29 6.62
C LEU A 5 -0.32 -1.09 6.00
N LEU A 6 0.01 0.09 6.48
CA LEU A 6 -0.58 1.32 5.97
C LEU A 6 0.39 1.98 5.02
N LEU A 7 -0.13 2.34 3.86
CA LEU A 7 0.65 2.98 2.81
C LEU A 7 -0.02 4.30 2.46
N SER A 8 0.76 5.35 2.36
CA SER A 8 0.23 6.64 1.95
C SER A 8 1.21 7.33 1.02
N TRP A 9 0.66 8.11 0.10
CA TRP A 9 1.48 8.82 -0.87
C TRP A 9 0.68 9.89 -1.58
N ASN A 10 1.39 10.70 -2.36
CA ASN A 10 0.79 11.69 -3.25
C ASN A 10 1.10 11.29 -4.68
N ILE A 11 0.14 11.49 -5.57
CA ILE A 11 0.34 11.21 -6.99
C ILE A 11 1.12 12.36 -7.59
N LEU A 12 2.17 12.05 -8.35
CA LEU A 12 2.95 13.07 -9.02
C LEU A 12 2.10 13.81 -10.05
N PRO A 13 2.13 15.14 -10.05
CA PRO A 13 1.34 15.89 -11.03
C PRO A 13 1.71 15.50 -12.45
N GLY A 14 0.68 15.30 -13.27
CA GLY A 14 0.88 14.93 -14.67
C GLY A 14 1.05 13.45 -14.90
N ARG A 15 1.08 12.63 -13.84
CA ARG A 15 1.25 11.19 -13.95
C ARG A 15 0.00 10.42 -13.52
N GLU A 16 -1.11 11.10 -13.38
CA GLU A 16 -2.30 10.49 -12.78
C GLU A 16 -2.80 9.28 -13.56
N GLN A 17 -2.88 9.40 -14.88
CA GLN A 17 -3.40 8.31 -15.69
C GLN A 17 -2.50 7.08 -15.64
N GLU A 18 -1.21 7.31 -15.79
CA GLU A 18 -0.23 6.22 -15.72
C GLU A 18 -0.22 5.58 -14.35
N TYR A 19 -0.38 6.40 -13.31
CA TYR A 19 -0.47 5.89 -11.94
C TYR A 19 -1.65 4.94 -11.78
N PHE A 20 -2.84 5.34 -12.23
CA PHE A 20 -4.01 4.48 -12.08
C PHE A 20 -3.87 3.19 -12.86
N GLU A 21 -3.29 3.25 -14.06
CA GLU A 21 -3.05 2.04 -14.82
C GLU A 21 -2.08 1.11 -14.11
N PHE A 22 -1.01 1.66 -13.56
CA PHE A 22 -0.05 0.87 -12.82
C PHE A 22 -0.68 0.20 -11.60
N VAL A 23 -1.47 0.97 -10.83
CA VAL A 23 -2.10 0.43 -9.62
C VAL A 23 -3.03 -0.73 -9.97
N VAL A 24 -3.87 -0.56 -10.98
CA VAL A 24 -4.85 -1.58 -11.33
C VAL A 24 -4.20 -2.80 -11.96
N ARG A 25 -3.19 -2.60 -12.81
CA ARG A 25 -2.61 -3.70 -13.57
C ARG A 25 -1.46 -4.39 -12.88
N GLU A 26 -0.74 -3.70 -12.02
CA GLU A 26 0.46 -4.27 -11.43
C GLU A 26 0.50 -4.22 -9.92
N PHE A 27 0.14 -3.10 -9.31
CA PHE A 27 0.33 -2.94 -7.88
C PHE A 27 -0.64 -3.79 -7.07
N ILE A 28 -1.92 -3.69 -7.35
CA ILE A 28 -2.92 -4.49 -6.62
C ILE A 28 -2.72 -5.97 -6.87
N PRO A 29 -2.58 -6.44 -8.12
CA PRO A 29 -2.28 -7.86 -8.34
C PRO A 29 -0.97 -8.30 -7.70
N GLY A 30 0.04 -7.41 -7.69
CA GLY A 30 1.32 -7.73 -7.08
C GLY A 30 1.21 -7.92 -5.58
N ILE A 31 0.46 -7.05 -4.91
CA ILE A 31 0.21 -7.18 -3.47
C ILE A 31 -0.46 -8.51 -3.18
N GLN A 32 -1.46 -8.86 -3.96
CA GLN A 32 -2.19 -10.12 -3.78
C GLN A 32 -1.29 -11.32 -4.03
N ALA A 33 -0.43 -11.23 -5.04
CA ALA A 33 0.49 -12.32 -5.35
C ALA A 33 1.51 -12.53 -4.23
N LEU A 34 1.83 -11.49 -3.47
CA LEU A 34 2.72 -11.62 -2.33
C LEU A 34 2.03 -12.17 -1.10
N GLY A 35 0.73 -12.42 -1.17
CA GLY A 35 -0.01 -12.96 -0.04
C GLY A 35 -0.55 -11.90 0.90
N LEU A 36 -0.50 -10.66 0.51
CA LEU A 36 -1.08 -9.57 1.29
C LEU A 36 -2.51 -9.33 0.84
N GLU A 37 -3.34 -8.90 1.76
CA GLU A 37 -4.77 -8.76 1.51
C GLU A 37 -5.16 -7.29 1.56
N PRO A 38 -5.52 -6.67 0.43
CA PRO A 38 -6.02 -5.29 0.50
C PRO A 38 -7.25 -5.27 1.40
N SER A 39 -7.18 -4.52 2.49
CA SER A 39 -8.25 -4.54 3.49
C SER A 39 -9.09 -3.29 3.48
N ASP A 40 -8.55 -2.20 2.97
CA ASP A 40 -9.26 -0.93 2.95
C ASP A 40 -9.35 -0.44 1.53
N ALA A 41 -10.41 0.27 1.25
CA ALA A 41 -10.56 0.91 -0.05
C ALA A 41 -9.50 1.99 -0.22
N TRP A 42 -9.17 2.27 -1.45
CA TRP A 42 -8.26 3.36 -1.76
C TRP A 42 -8.98 4.67 -1.48
N LEU A 43 -8.49 5.38 -0.48
CA LEU A 43 -9.12 6.62 -0.05
C LEU A 43 -8.36 7.81 -0.61
N THR A 44 -9.11 8.78 -1.14
CA THR A 44 -8.54 10.06 -1.51
C THR A 44 -8.83 11.02 -0.38
N ILE A 45 -7.79 11.63 0.15
CA ILE A 45 -7.93 12.62 1.21
C ILE A 45 -7.79 13.99 0.58
N TYR A 46 -8.78 14.84 0.79
CA TYR A 46 -8.81 16.15 0.17
C TYR A 46 -8.11 17.17 1.04
N GLY A 47 -7.48 18.12 0.37
CA GLY A 47 -6.83 19.23 1.05
C GLY A 47 -5.40 18.91 1.38
N GLU A 48 -5.16 18.53 2.62
CA GLU A 48 -3.83 18.22 3.09
C GLU A 48 -3.35 16.87 2.59
N GLN A 49 -2.07 16.68 2.59
CA GLN A 49 -1.47 15.41 2.19
C GLN A 49 -1.54 14.41 3.33
N PRO A 50 -1.54 13.12 3.04
CA PRO A 50 -1.40 12.49 1.71
C PRO A 50 -2.70 12.43 0.95
N GLN A 51 -2.59 12.31 -0.38
CA GLN A 51 -3.77 12.16 -1.22
C GLN A 51 -4.37 10.77 -1.13
N ILE A 52 -3.52 9.75 -0.99
CA ILE A 52 -3.94 8.36 -0.98
C ILE A 52 -3.51 7.73 0.33
N LEU A 53 -4.43 7.03 0.94
CA LEU A 53 -4.15 6.21 2.10
C LEU A 53 -4.83 4.86 1.89
N THR A 54 -4.06 3.79 2.04
CA THR A 54 -4.61 2.46 1.88
C THR A 54 -4.01 1.52 2.90
N GLY A 55 -4.69 0.39 3.12
CA GLY A 55 -4.26 -0.59 4.09
C GLY A 55 -4.24 -1.98 3.50
N VAL A 56 -3.33 -2.80 3.99
CA VAL A 56 -3.17 -4.18 3.59
C VAL A 56 -3.12 -5.04 4.83
N GLY A 57 -3.97 -6.04 4.90
CA GLY A 57 -4.05 -6.91 6.07
C GLY A 57 -3.10 -8.09 5.97
N VAL A 58 -2.58 -8.50 7.12
CA VAL A 58 -1.71 -9.66 7.20
C VAL A 58 -1.88 -10.29 8.58
N ASN A 59 -1.69 -11.61 8.66
CA ASN A 59 -1.94 -12.33 9.91
C ASN A 59 -0.70 -12.57 10.75
N SER A 60 0.48 -12.42 10.19
CA SER A 60 1.73 -12.76 10.87
C SER A 60 2.76 -11.69 10.63
N MET A 61 3.38 -11.23 11.72
CA MET A 61 4.46 -10.26 11.61
C MET A 61 5.68 -10.86 10.93
N ASN A 62 5.96 -12.13 11.17
CA ASN A 62 7.07 -12.82 10.50
C ASN A 62 6.85 -12.87 9.00
N PHE A 63 5.63 -13.18 8.59
CA PHE A 63 5.31 -13.20 7.18
C PHE A 63 5.46 -11.79 6.56
N LEU A 64 4.96 -10.78 7.26
CA LEU A 64 5.07 -9.41 6.79
C LEU A 64 6.54 -9.00 6.63
N ASN A 65 7.37 -9.33 7.61
CA ASN A 65 8.79 -8.99 7.53
C ASN A 65 9.46 -9.68 6.35
N THR A 66 9.07 -10.93 6.08
CA THR A 66 9.58 -11.65 4.93
C THR A 66 9.20 -10.96 3.63
N VAL A 67 7.95 -10.53 3.52
CA VAL A 67 7.47 -9.83 2.31
C VAL A 67 8.20 -8.51 2.13
N LEU A 68 8.32 -7.73 3.21
CA LEU A 68 8.94 -6.41 3.12
C LEU A 68 10.44 -6.49 2.80
N SER A 69 11.06 -7.65 3.06
CA SER A 69 12.46 -7.86 2.74
C SER A 69 12.66 -8.52 1.38
N SER A 70 11.58 -8.83 0.67
CA SER A 70 11.68 -9.55 -0.59
C SER A 70 12.05 -8.62 -1.74
N GLN A 71 12.66 -9.21 -2.75
CA GLN A 71 13.01 -8.47 -3.95
C GLN A 71 11.76 -8.07 -4.73
N GLU A 72 10.73 -8.90 -4.68
CA GLU A 72 9.46 -8.60 -5.34
C GLU A 72 8.84 -7.33 -4.78
N TRP A 73 8.85 -7.17 -3.46
CA TRP A 73 8.35 -5.96 -2.82
C TRP A 73 9.17 -4.76 -3.25
N ASP A 74 10.50 -4.88 -3.20
CA ASP A 74 11.38 -3.77 -3.58
C ASP A 74 11.16 -3.34 -5.02
N SER A 75 11.00 -4.30 -5.92
CA SER A 75 10.76 -4.00 -7.34
C SER A 75 9.45 -3.27 -7.53
N MET A 76 8.42 -3.72 -6.82
CA MET A 76 7.10 -3.12 -6.95
C MET A 76 7.10 -1.69 -6.41
N ILE A 77 7.74 -1.47 -5.27
CA ILE A 77 7.83 -0.13 -4.68
C ILE A 77 8.65 0.79 -5.57
N SER A 78 9.73 0.28 -6.16
CA SER A 78 10.53 1.09 -7.09
C SER A 78 9.70 1.57 -8.27
N LYS A 79 8.83 0.71 -8.79
CA LYS A 79 7.95 1.10 -9.89
C LYS A 79 6.93 2.14 -9.43
N LEU A 80 6.38 1.95 -8.24
CA LEU A 80 5.40 2.89 -7.69
C LEU A 80 6.01 4.28 -7.57
N LEU A 81 7.28 4.36 -7.18
CA LEU A 81 7.95 5.64 -6.99
C LEU A 81 8.13 6.43 -8.28
N ASP A 82 7.92 5.83 -9.44
CA ASP A 82 7.90 6.57 -10.69
C ASP A 82 6.66 7.46 -10.82
N TYR A 83 5.63 7.19 -10.04
CA TYR A 83 4.34 7.86 -10.17
C TYR A 83 3.90 8.63 -8.94
N VAL A 84 4.60 8.44 -7.80
CA VAL A 84 4.16 9.03 -6.55
C VAL A 84 5.34 9.65 -5.82
N ASP A 85 5.03 10.52 -4.85
CA ASP A 85 6.03 11.02 -3.91
C ASP A 85 5.48 10.97 -2.49
N ASN A 86 6.34 11.28 -1.54
CA ASN A 86 6.01 11.26 -0.11
C ASN A 86 5.43 9.92 0.33
N LEU A 87 5.99 8.84 -0.21
CA LEU A 87 5.56 7.50 0.18
C LEU A 87 5.93 7.22 1.62
N GLU A 88 4.94 6.81 2.40
CA GLU A 88 5.16 6.36 3.77
C GLU A 88 4.58 4.98 3.94
N VAL A 89 5.30 4.14 4.67
CA VAL A 89 4.89 2.77 4.96
C VAL A 89 4.94 2.59 6.47
N LYS A 90 3.84 2.16 7.06
CA LYS A 90 3.74 2.00 8.50
C LYS A 90 3.03 0.70 8.81
N THR A 91 3.54 -0.04 9.79
CA THR A 91 2.90 -1.24 10.27
C THR A 91 2.19 -0.95 11.58
N VAL A 92 0.94 -1.37 11.66
CA VAL A 92 0.16 -1.21 12.88
C VAL A 92 -0.48 -2.54 13.24
N LYS A 93 -0.78 -2.72 14.51
CA LYS A 93 -1.50 -3.89 14.98
C LYS A 93 -2.99 -3.63 14.79
N ALA A 94 -3.64 -4.51 14.06
CA ALA A 94 -5.07 -4.39 13.85
C ALA A 94 -5.80 -4.83 15.11
N LYS A 95 -6.76 -4.04 15.55
CA LYS A 95 -7.54 -4.38 16.74
C LYS A 95 -8.79 -5.13 16.29
N PRO A 96 -9.08 -6.24 16.92
CA PRO A 96 -10.32 -6.93 16.60
C PRO A 96 -11.51 -6.09 17.03
N GLY A 97 -12.52 -6.16 16.29
CA GLY A 97 -13.69 -5.40 16.60
C GLY A 97 -13.61 -4.02 16.21
N PHE A 98 -13.51 -3.17 16.36
CA PHE A 98 -13.70 -1.96 16.12
C PHE A 98 -13.03 -0.93 16.27
N GLN A 99 -12.97 -0.61 16.19
CA GLN A 99 -12.63 0.10 16.33
C GLN A 99 -12.21 0.96 16.26
N MET A 100 -12.34 1.24 16.14
CA MET A 100 -12.09 1.90 16.06
C MET A 100 -11.95 2.56 16.23
#